data_870e893f49572538a8b3afb1e2b5848d
#
_entry.id   870e893f49572538a8b3afb1e2b5848d
#
_cell.length_a   1.000
_cell.length_b   1.000
_cell.length_c   1.000
_cell.angle_alpha   90.00
_cell.angle_beta   90.00
_cell.angle_gamma   90.00
#
_symmetry.space_group_name_H-M   'P 1'
#
loop_
_entity.id
_entity.type
_entity.pdbx_description
1 polymer ?
#
loop_
_entity_poly.entity_id
_entity_poly.type
_entity_poly.pdbx_seq_one_letter_code
_entity_poly.pdbx_strand_id
1 'polypeptide(L)'
;YFPNWSIYQKGYKPEHVPVQHLTHILYAFANIKDSGEVVLSDEWADRQIKYDGDQEQDGAMFGNLNQFLQLKKQHRHLKTLLSIGGWSYSSSFCGMNDAAKRQTFIASAVKLLADCGFDGLDIDWEYPQSDAEAQAYVELLSGLRHALDVYGQRATPNDPHYLLTIAAPCSPQQYQILKLKDMDRYLDFWNLMAYDLSLI
;
A
#
# COMPACT_ATOMS: atom_id res chain seq x y z
N TYR A 1 0.11 8.89 5.67
CA TYR A 1 0.96 7.69 5.75
C TYR A 1 1.28 7.38 7.21
N PHE A 2 1.15 6.12 7.61
CA PHE A 2 1.57 5.60 8.91
C PHE A 2 2.75 4.65 8.72
N PRO A 3 4.00 5.06 9.06
CA PRO A 3 5.16 4.18 8.98
C PRO A 3 5.10 3.11 10.08
N ASN A 4 5.24 1.83 9.71
CA ASN A 4 5.17 0.72 10.68
C ASN A 4 6.28 0.80 11.75
N TRP A 5 7.43 1.42 11.42
CA TRP A 5 8.55 1.62 12.34
C TRP A 5 8.40 2.82 13.29
N SER A 6 7.31 3.61 13.18
CA SER A 6 7.06 4.76 14.06
C SER A 6 6.93 4.38 15.52
N ILE A 7 6.60 3.12 15.78
CA ILE A 7 6.44 2.57 17.13
C ILE A 7 7.75 2.45 17.91
N TYR A 8 8.90 2.44 17.22
CA TYR A 8 10.21 2.28 17.87
C TYR A 8 10.73 3.59 18.45
N GLN A 9 11.51 4.34 17.69
CA GLN A 9 12.18 5.53 18.20
C GLN A 9 11.23 6.67 18.59
N LYS A 10 10.13 6.84 17.84
CA LYS A 10 9.15 7.90 18.09
C LYS A 10 8.09 7.48 19.10
N GLY A 11 7.96 6.19 19.37
CA GLY A 11 6.88 5.65 20.22
C GLY A 11 5.47 5.99 19.71
N TYR A 12 5.33 6.33 18.42
CA TYR A 12 4.07 6.71 17.82
C TYR A 12 3.33 5.45 17.34
N LYS A 13 2.27 5.10 18.06
CA LYS A 13 1.50 3.87 17.86
C LYS A 13 0.18 4.16 17.15
N PRO A 14 -0.53 3.13 16.62
CA PRO A 14 -1.85 3.31 16.00
C PRO A 14 -2.87 4.04 16.89
N GLU A 15 -2.85 3.83 18.21
CA GLU A 15 -3.73 4.50 19.18
C GLU A 15 -3.56 6.03 19.22
N HIS A 16 -2.40 6.55 18.80
CA HIS A 16 -2.13 7.99 18.76
C HIS A 16 -2.65 8.67 17.49
N VAL A 17 -3.12 7.90 16.52
CA VAL A 17 -3.60 8.43 15.24
C VAL A 17 -4.96 9.10 15.43
N PRO A 18 -5.14 10.38 15.09
CA PRO A 18 -6.39 11.10 15.27
C PRO A 18 -7.43 10.71 14.21
N VAL A 19 -7.88 9.46 14.24
CA VAL A 19 -8.73 8.82 13.22
C VAL A 19 -10.04 9.54 12.96
N GLN A 20 -10.56 10.29 13.95
CA GLN A 20 -11.77 11.10 13.82
C GLN A 20 -11.63 12.24 12.79
N HIS A 21 -10.40 12.61 12.42
CA HIS A 21 -10.09 13.66 11.45
C HIS A 21 -9.56 13.11 10.11
N LEU A 22 -9.50 11.77 9.97
CA LEU A 22 -8.94 11.12 8.79
C LEU A 22 -10.00 10.31 8.06
N THR A 23 -9.89 10.27 6.75
CA THR A 23 -10.69 9.39 5.89
C THR A 23 -9.91 8.15 5.49
N HIS A 24 -8.61 8.30 5.26
CA HIS A 24 -7.73 7.23 4.79
C HIS A 24 -6.43 7.21 5.59
N ILE A 25 -5.90 6.00 5.80
CA ILE A 25 -4.56 5.75 6.33
C ILE A 25 -3.84 4.84 5.34
N LEU A 26 -2.67 5.26 4.89
CA LEU A 26 -1.78 4.45 4.05
C LEU A 26 -0.72 3.84 4.99
N TYR A 27 -0.79 2.52 5.16
CA TYR A 27 0.12 1.77 6.03
C TYR A 27 1.43 1.49 5.30
N ALA A 28 2.50 2.09 5.74
CA ALA A 28 3.79 2.11 5.07
C ALA A 28 4.84 1.31 5.85
N PHE A 29 5.59 0.44 5.22
CA PHE A 29 5.54 -0.01 3.85
C PHE A 29 5.63 -1.53 3.78
N ALA A 30 4.98 -2.13 2.80
CA ALA A 30 5.32 -3.48 2.37
C ALA A 30 6.54 -3.47 1.43
N ASN A 31 7.32 -4.54 1.47
CA ASN A 31 8.48 -4.75 0.60
C ASN A 31 8.16 -5.73 -0.53
N ILE A 32 9.03 -5.82 -1.51
CA ILE A 32 8.96 -6.69 -2.67
C ILE A 32 10.20 -7.57 -2.68
N LYS A 33 10.04 -8.89 -2.69
CA LYS A 33 11.15 -9.84 -2.86
C LYS A 33 11.64 -9.85 -4.32
N ASP A 34 12.81 -10.41 -4.56
CA ASP A 34 13.38 -10.57 -5.91
C ASP A 34 12.45 -11.36 -6.85
N SER A 35 11.63 -12.25 -6.33
CA SER A 35 10.59 -12.96 -7.07
C SER A 35 9.43 -12.10 -7.57
N GLY A 36 9.31 -10.87 -7.07
CA GLY A 36 8.15 -10.01 -7.23
C GLY A 36 7.09 -10.16 -6.13
N GLU A 37 7.27 -11.08 -5.19
CA GLU A 37 6.31 -11.29 -4.10
C GLU A 37 6.29 -10.10 -3.13
N VAL A 38 5.12 -9.54 -2.90
CA VAL A 38 4.89 -8.50 -1.89
C VAL A 38 4.79 -9.14 -0.51
N VAL A 39 5.53 -8.61 0.44
CA VAL A 39 5.59 -9.10 1.84
C VAL A 39 5.57 -7.93 2.82
N LEU A 40 5.11 -8.18 4.03
CA LEU A 40 5.26 -7.23 5.13
C LEU A 40 6.75 -6.98 5.40
N SER A 41 7.12 -5.75 5.73
CA SER A 41 8.53 -5.37 5.91
C SER A 41 9.03 -5.55 7.33
N ASP A 42 8.13 -5.56 8.31
CA ASP A 42 8.44 -5.71 9.73
C ASP A 42 7.37 -6.59 10.40
N GLU A 43 7.59 -7.88 10.37
CA GLU A 43 6.62 -8.86 10.91
C GLU A 43 6.33 -8.66 12.41
N TRP A 44 7.31 -8.15 13.17
CA TRP A 44 7.12 -7.85 14.59
C TRP A 44 6.15 -6.69 14.79
N ALA A 45 6.43 -5.53 14.17
CA ALA A 45 5.57 -4.36 14.26
C ALA A 45 4.20 -4.61 13.63
N ASP A 46 4.19 -5.33 12.51
CA ASP A 46 2.99 -5.52 11.70
C ASP A 46 1.98 -6.46 12.36
N ARG A 47 2.47 -7.62 12.92
CA ARG A 47 1.59 -8.71 13.35
C ARG A 47 1.86 -9.32 14.72
N GLN A 48 3.01 -9.05 15.36
CA GLN A 48 3.43 -9.82 16.55
C GLN A 48 3.41 -9.02 17.83
N ILE A 49 3.77 -7.72 17.79
CA ILE A 49 3.75 -6.89 18.99
C ILE A 49 2.35 -6.86 19.61
N LYS A 50 2.27 -7.07 20.92
CA LYS A 50 1.01 -6.98 21.66
C LYS A 50 0.81 -5.60 22.23
N TYR A 51 -0.41 -5.09 22.09
CA TYR A 51 -0.85 -3.86 22.68
C TYR A 51 -1.79 -4.13 23.86
N ASP A 52 -1.96 -3.13 24.73
CA ASP A 52 -2.87 -3.23 25.86
C ASP A 52 -4.30 -3.49 25.35
N GLY A 53 -4.93 -4.53 25.91
CA GLY A 53 -6.27 -4.96 25.53
C GLY A 53 -6.33 -6.03 24.44
N ASP A 54 -5.20 -6.42 23.84
CA ASP A 54 -5.16 -7.56 22.92
C ASP A 54 -5.51 -8.86 23.67
N GLN A 55 -6.47 -9.61 23.13
CA GLN A 55 -6.87 -10.90 23.68
C GLN A 55 -6.18 -12.06 22.96
N GLU A 56 -5.62 -12.97 23.73
CA GLU A 56 -5.04 -14.20 23.18
C GLU A 56 -6.16 -15.15 22.77
N GLN A 57 -6.29 -15.35 21.46
CA GLN A 57 -7.12 -16.39 20.87
C GLN A 57 -6.31 -17.09 19.79
N ASP A 58 -6.53 -18.38 19.59
CA ASP A 58 -5.88 -19.11 18.51
C ASP A 58 -6.17 -18.47 17.14
N GLY A 59 -5.12 -18.12 16.41
CA GLY A 59 -5.20 -17.45 15.13
C GLY A 59 -5.45 -15.93 15.21
N ALA A 60 -5.37 -15.30 16.38
CA ALA A 60 -5.51 -13.86 16.51
C ALA A 60 -4.36 -13.12 15.82
N MET A 61 -4.71 -12.09 15.04
CA MET A 61 -3.74 -11.13 14.52
C MET A 61 -3.43 -10.11 15.62
N PHE A 62 -2.15 -9.82 15.83
CA PHE A 62 -1.66 -8.76 16.71
C PHE A 62 -1.03 -7.62 15.90
N GLY A 63 -0.18 -6.83 16.52
CA GLY A 63 0.58 -5.77 15.88
C GLY A 63 -0.24 -4.56 15.46
N ASN A 64 0.43 -3.69 14.72
CA ASN A 64 -0.19 -2.48 14.18
C ASN A 64 -1.42 -2.79 13.32
N LEU A 65 -1.39 -3.90 12.57
CA LEU A 65 -2.48 -4.27 11.67
C LEU A 65 -3.76 -4.60 12.45
N ASN A 66 -3.64 -5.34 13.56
CA ASN A 66 -4.80 -5.58 14.43
C ASN A 66 -5.35 -4.27 15.01
N GLN A 67 -4.48 -3.36 15.45
CA GLN A 67 -4.92 -2.08 16.01
C GLN A 67 -5.71 -1.26 14.97
N PHE A 68 -5.23 -1.18 13.72
CA PHE A 68 -5.99 -0.51 12.65
C PHE A 68 -7.29 -1.22 12.32
N LEU A 69 -7.33 -2.55 12.36
CA LEU A 69 -8.59 -3.29 12.20
C LEU A 69 -9.60 -2.96 13.30
N GLN A 70 -9.16 -2.85 14.56
CA GLN A 70 -10.04 -2.44 15.66
C GLN A 70 -10.52 -0.98 15.49
N LEU A 71 -9.63 -0.06 15.11
CA LEU A 71 -9.99 1.33 14.82
C LEU A 71 -11.03 1.43 13.69
N LYS A 72 -10.91 0.63 12.62
CA LYS A 72 -11.91 0.56 11.54
C LYS A 72 -13.27 0.05 12.02
N LYS A 73 -13.30 -0.88 12.96
CA LYS A 73 -14.57 -1.36 13.55
C LYS A 73 -15.29 -0.26 14.32
N GLN A 74 -14.53 0.60 15.02
CA GLN A 74 -15.06 1.74 15.79
C GLN A 74 -15.37 2.95 14.90
N HIS A 75 -14.60 3.16 13.82
CA HIS A 75 -14.67 4.29 12.90
C HIS A 75 -14.92 3.80 11.46
N ARG A 76 -16.19 3.46 11.18
CA ARG A 76 -16.61 2.82 9.91
C ARG A 76 -16.33 3.63 8.64
N HIS A 77 -16.11 4.93 8.79
CA HIS A 77 -15.71 5.81 7.67
C HIS A 77 -14.22 5.65 7.28
N LEU A 78 -13.39 5.13 8.20
CA LEU A 78 -11.95 5.02 7.99
C LEU A 78 -11.62 3.90 7.01
N LYS A 79 -10.81 4.21 6.00
CA LYS A 79 -10.24 3.27 5.05
C LYS A 79 -8.74 3.12 5.30
N THR A 80 -8.23 1.90 5.18
CA THR A 80 -6.80 1.63 5.30
C THR A 80 -6.27 1.01 4.01
N LEU A 81 -5.16 1.53 3.48
CA LEU A 81 -4.50 1.01 2.29
C LEU A 81 -3.11 0.47 2.66
N LEU A 82 -2.70 -0.63 2.06
CA LEU A 82 -1.33 -1.10 2.16
C LEU A 82 -0.48 -0.36 1.13
N SER A 83 0.48 0.44 1.60
CA SER A 83 1.45 1.11 0.73
C SER A 83 2.65 0.19 0.50
N ILE A 84 3.03 0.01 -0.78
CA ILE A 84 4.06 -0.94 -1.22
C ILE A 84 5.18 -0.14 -1.88
N GLY A 85 6.40 -0.28 -1.36
CA GLY A 85 7.57 0.42 -1.88
C GLY A 85 8.11 1.48 -0.93
N GLY A 86 7.94 2.76 -1.29
CA GLY A 86 8.61 3.88 -0.65
C GLY A 86 10.08 3.95 -1.02
N TRP A 87 10.76 5.03 -0.60
CA TRP A 87 12.16 5.27 -0.96
C TRP A 87 13.06 4.05 -0.72
N SER A 88 12.94 3.41 0.46
CA SER A 88 13.82 2.31 0.85
C SER A 88 13.65 1.03 0.03
N TYR A 89 12.46 0.80 -0.53
CA TYR A 89 12.14 -0.42 -1.27
C TYR A 89 11.89 -0.20 -2.76
N SER A 90 12.07 1.03 -3.26
CA SER A 90 11.83 1.34 -4.68
C SER A 90 12.74 0.59 -5.64
N SER A 91 13.96 0.25 -5.23
CA SER A 91 14.86 -0.60 -6.02
C SER A 91 14.29 -2.01 -6.26
N SER A 92 13.41 -2.49 -5.40
CA SER A 92 12.76 -3.80 -5.51
C SER A 92 11.73 -3.88 -6.65
N PHE A 93 11.31 -2.73 -7.22
CA PHE A 93 10.53 -2.70 -8.46
C PHE A 93 11.35 -3.04 -9.71
N CYS A 94 12.68 -3.17 -9.57
CA CYS A 94 13.52 -3.61 -10.68
C CYS A 94 13.01 -4.93 -11.26
N GLY A 95 12.84 -4.96 -12.59
CA GLY A 95 12.32 -6.13 -13.30
C GLY A 95 10.79 -6.22 -13.37
N MET A 96 10.04 -5.18 -12.98
CA MET A 96 8.59 -5.12 -13.25
C MET A 96 8.26 -5.11 -14.75
N ASN A 97 9.24 -4.97 -15.63
CA ASN A 97 9.09 -5.23 -17.06
C ASN A 97 8.79 -6.71 -17.38
N ASP A 98 9.14 -7.65 -16.47
CA ASP A 98 8.78 -9.06 -16.59
C ASP A 98 7.33 -9.28 -16.17
N ALA A 99 6.53 -9.83 -17.08
CA ALA A 99 5.12 -10.12 -16.84
C ALA A 99 4.90 -11.16 -15.73
N ALA A 100 5.79 -12.16 -15.58
CA ALA A 100 5.69 -13.16 -14.54
C ALA A 100 5.92 -12.53 -13.15
N LYS A 101 6.90 -11.63 -13.04
CA LYS A 101 7.15 -10.85 -11.82
C LYS A 101 5.94 -9.98 -11.46
N ARG A 102 5.35 -9.28 -12.43
CA ARG A 102 4.14 -8.48 -12.19
C ARG A 102 2.97 -9.34 -11.71
N GLN A 103 2.77 -10.53 -12.29
CA GLN A 103 1.72 -11.46 -11.85
C GLN A 103 1.93 -11.93 -10.41
N THR A 104 3.17 -12.23 -10.04
CA THR A 104 3.52 -12.59 -8.65
C THR A 104 3.24 -11.44 -7.70
N PHE A 105 3.61 -10.21 -8.08
CA PHE A 105 3.31 -9.00 -7.31
C PHE A 105 1.80 -8.84 -7.10
N ILE A 106 1.03 -8.87 -8.18
CA ILE A 106 -0.42 -8.67 -8.14
C ILE A 106 -1.09 -9.71 -7.23
N ALA A 107 -0.76 -10.98 -7.42
CA ALA A 107 -1.36 -12.06 -6.63
C ALA A 107 -1.04 -11.94 -5.13
N SER A 108 0.23 -11.64 -4.79
CA SER A 108 0.66 -11.51 -3.40
C SER A 108 0.15 -10.23 -2.74
N ALA A 109 0.09 -9.11 -3.45
CA ALA A 109 -0.47 -7.86 -2.94
C ALA A 109 -1.95 -7.99 -2.60
N VAL A 110 -2.76 -8.59 -3.49
CA VAL A 110 -4.18 -8.83 -3.23
C VAL A 110 -4.37 -9.84 -2.10
N LYS A 111 -3.50 -10.86 -1.99
CA LYS A 111 -3.53 -11.79 -0.87
C LYS A 111 -3.26 -11.09 0.47
N LEU A 112 -2.25 -10.23 0.55
CA LEU A 112 -1.96 -9.45 1.77
C LEU A 112 -3.09 -8.51 2.12
N LEU A 113 -3.68 -7.83 1.14
CA LEU A 113 -4.86 -6.99 1.35
C LEU A 113 -5.98 -7.80 2.01
N ALA A 114 -6.28 -8.99 1.49
CA ALA A 114 -7.30 -9.89 2.02
C ALA A 114 -6.99 -10.36 3.44
N ASP A 115 -5.77 -10.86 3.66
CA ASP A 115 -5.32 -11.45 4.93
C ASP A 115 -5.27 -10.41 6.06
N CYS A 116 -4.99 -9.14 5.73
CA CYS A 116 -4.82 -8.05 6.70
C CYS A 116 -6.04 -7.13 6.80
N GLY A 117 -7.05 -7.31 5.95
CA GLY A 117 -8.28 -6.52 5.97
C GLY A 117 -8.10 -5.07 5.51
N PHE A 118 -7.22 -4.82 4.55
CA PHE A 118 -7.09 -3.51 3.92
C PHE A 118 -8.24 -3.21 2.97
N ASP A 119 -8.54 -1.93 2.78
CA ASP A 119 -9.58 -1.44 1.86
C ASP A 119 -9.00 -1.09 0.48
N GLY A 120 -7.70 -1.20 0.30
CA GLY A 120 -7.03 -0.86 -0.94
C GLY A 120 -5.52 -1.05 -0.89
N LEU A 121 -4.89 -0.76 -2.03
CA LEU A 121 -3.45 -0.78 -2.23
C LEU A 121 -2.98 0.61 -2.67
N ASP A 122 -1.79 0.98 -2.25
CA ASP A 122 -1.07 2.18 -2.67
C ASP A 122 0.30 1.75 -3.20
N ILE A 123 0.70 2.23 -4.37
CA ILE A 123 1.99 1.90 -4.98
C ILE A 123 2.89 3.12 -4.91
N ASP A 124 4.01 2.95 -4.22
CA ASP A 124 5.00 4.00 -4.01
C ASP A 124 6.33 3.62 -4.67
N TRP A 125 6.38 3.78 -5.99
CA TRP A 125 7.59 3.53 -6.80
C TRP A 125 8.34 4.83 -7.05
N GLU A 126 9.47 5.01 -6.38
CA GLU A 126 10.31 6.20 -6.43
C GLU A 126 11.67 5.92 -7.10
N TYR A 127 11.82 6.04 -8.40
CA TYR A 127 10.85 6.38 -9.45
C TYR A 127 11.16 5.53 -10.68
N PRO A 128 10.22 5.27 -11.60
CA PRO A 128 10.55 4.73 -12.92
C PRO A 128 11.57 5.62 -13.63
N GLN A 129 12.61 5.01 -14.22
CA GLN A 129 13.73 5.73 -14.82
C GLN A 129 13.71 5.69 -16.36
N SER A 130 12.78 4.96 -16.95
CA SER A 130 12.69 4.75 -18.40
C SER A 130 11.24 4.65 -18.87
N ASP A 131 11.03 4.84 -20.17
CA ASP A 131 9.72 4.64 -20.80
C ASP A 131 9.23 3.18 -20.62
N ALA A 132 10.15 2.21 -20.65
CA ALA A 132 9.81 0.81 -20.42
C ALA A 132 9.32 0.55 -19.00
N GLU A 133 9.93 1.16 -17.98
CA GLU A 133 9.48 1.06 -16.60
C GLU A 133 8.16 1.82 -16.37
N ALA A 134 8.00 2.98 -16.99
CA ALA A 134 6.73 3.71 -16.96
C ALA A 134 5.59 2.91 -17.61
N GLN A 135 5.88 2.19 -18.70
CA GLN A 135 4.91 1.30 -19.32
C GLN A 135 4.60 0.10 -18.42
N ALA A 136 5.63 -0.52 -17.81
CA ALA A 136 5.45 -1.60 -16.85
C ALA A 136 4.62 -1.18 -15.64
N TYR A 137 4.76 0.09 -15.19
CA TYR A 137 3.95 0.65 -14.11
C TYR A 137 2.47 0.73 -14.51
N VAL A 138 2.16 1.21 -15.72
CA VAL A 138 0.76 1.19 -16.24
C VAL A 138 0.20 -0.22 -16.27
N GLU A 139 0.97 -1.20 -16.74
CA GLU A 139 0.55 -2.60 -16.80
C GLU A 139 0.35 -3.21 -15.40
N LEU A 140 1.19 -2.84 -14.44
CA LEU A 140 1.04 -3.23 -13.04
C LEU A 140 -0.27 -2.69 -12.46
N LEU A 141 -0.56 -1.38 -12.65
CA LEU A 141 -1.78 -0.74 -12.16
C LEU A 141 -3.03 -1.35 -12.81
N SER A 142 -2.98 -1.60 -14.12
CA SER A 142 -4.06 -2.28 -14.85
C SER A 142 -4.35 -3.66 -14.26
N GLY A 143 -3.29 -4.44 -14.03
CA GLY A 143 -3.42 -5.79 -13.45
C GLY A 143 -3.93 -5.76 -12.01
N LEU A 144 -3.45 -4.83 -11.18
CA LEU A 144 -3.93 -4.64 -9.80
C LEU A 144 -5.40 -4.23 -9.78
N ARG A 145 -5.82 -3.28 -10.61
CA ARG A 145 -7.22 -2.85 -10.70
C ARG A 145 -8.13 -4.03 -11.05
N HIS A 146 -7.75 -4.80 -12.08
CA HIS A 146 -8.50 -5.99 -12.47
C HIS A 146 -8.59 -7.02 -11.32
N ALA A 147 -7.48 -7.30 -10.66
CA ALA A 147 -7.44 -8.29 -9.57
C ALA A 147 -8.25 -7.85 -8.34
N LEU A 148 -8.20 -6.55 -8.01
CA LEU A 148 -9.01 -5.96 -6.93
C LEU A 148 -10.51 -6.03 -7.25
N ASP A 149 -10.91 -5.74 -8.49
CA ASP A 149 -12.31 -5.83 -8.91
C ASP A 149 -12.84 -7.27 -8.85
N VAL A 150 -12.04 -8.24 -9.32
CA VAL A 150 -12.39 -9.67 -9.23
C VAL A 150 -12.49 -10.13 -7.77
N TYR A 151 -11.55 -9.71 -6.93
CA TYR A 151 -11.58 -10.02 -5.51
C TYR A 151 -12.80 -9.40 -4.82
N GLY A 152 -13.07 -8.11 -5.07
CA GLY A 152 -14.19 -7.39 -4.46
C GLY A 152 -15.54 -8.00 -4.78
N GLN A 153 -15.77 -8.38 -6.03
CA GLN A 153 -17.02 -9.05 -6.44
C GLN A 153 -17.27 -10.37 -5.69
N ARG A 154 -16.20 -11.08 -5.29
CA ARG A 154 -16.31 -12.35 -4.56
C ARG A 154 -16.41 -12.16 -3.05
N ALA A 155 -15.58 -11.26 -2.50
CA ALA A 155 -15.43 -11.10 -1.05
C ALA A 155 -16.47 -10.14 -0.45
N THR A 156 -16.82 -9.08 -1.17
CA THR A 156 -17.70 -8.00 -0.70
C THR A 156 -18.71 -7.58 -1.78
N PRO A 157 -19.64 -8.47 -2.20
CA PRO A 157 -20.50 -8.18 -3.35
C PRO A 157 -21.43 -6.96 -3.18
N ASN A 158 -21.68 -6.52 -1.94
CA ASN A 158 -22.49 -5.33 -1.64
C ASN A 158 -21.68 -4.02 -1.66
N ASP A 159 -20.35 -4.09 -1.58
CA ASP A 159 -19.41 -2.97 -1.67
C ASP A 159 -18.10 -3.49 -2.27
N PRO A 160 -18.08 -3.82 -3.56
CA PRO A 160 -16.97 -4.57 -4.17
C PRO A 160 -15.76 -3.70 -4.54
N HIS A 161 -15.82 -2.39 -4.32
CA HIS A 161 -14.76 -1.49 -4.76
C HIS A 161 -13.63 -1.38 -3.72
N TYR A 162 -12.46 -1.90 -4.07
CA TYR A 162 -11.20 -1.71 -3.35
C TYR A 162 -10.38 -0.60 -3.98
N LEU A 163 -9.79 0.26 -3.16
CA LEU A 163 -9.06 1.43 -3.62
C LEU A 163 -7.69 1.06 -4.22
N LEU A 164 -7.29 1.80 -5.26
CA LEU A 164 -5.95 1.74 -5.82
C LEU A 164 -5.41 3.16 -5.99
N THR A 165 -4.28 3.45 -5.36
CA THR A 165 -3.64 4.76 -5.37
C THR A 165 -2.15 4.64 -5.66
N ILE A 166 -1.50 5.77 -5.91
CA ILE A 166 -0.04 5.86 -5.99
C ILE A 166 0.46 7.07 -5.22
N ALA A 167 1.71 7.00 -4.75
CA ALA A 167 2.51 8.17 -4.43
C ALA A 167 3.10 8.73 -5.73
N ALA A 168 2.86 10.01 -6.01
CA ALA A 168 3.24 10.63 -7.27
C ALA A 168 4.20 11.79 -7.07
N PRO A 169 5.33 11.83 -7.82
CA PRO A 169 6.28 12.93 -7.73
C PRO A 169 5.68 14.23 -8.26
N CYS A 170 6.09 15.35 -7.66
CA CYS A 170 5.77 16.70 -8.15
C CYS A 170 6.93 17.34 -8.94
N SER A 171 8.11 16.72 -8.97
CA SER A 171 9.24 17.19 -9.79
C SER A 171 9.04 16.85 -11.27
N PRO A 172 9.23 17.81 -12.20
CA PRO A 172 9.14 17.58 -13.64
C PRO A 172 10.06 16.48 -14.15
N GLN A 173 11.22 16.31 -13.56
CA GLN A 173 12.20 15.29 -13.95
C GLN A 173 11.63 13.86 -13.77
N GLN A 174 10.77 13.63 -12.78
CA GLN A 174 10.16 12.35 -12.50
C GLN A 174 8.79 12.20 -13.18
N TYR A 175 7.87 13.18 -13.00
CA TYR A 175 6.51 13.00 -13.53
C TYR A 175 6.43 13.00 -15.05
N GLN A 176 7.38 13.64 -15.78
CA GLN A 176 7.41 13.61 -17.25
C GLN A 176 7.69 12.23 -17.83
N ILE A 177 8.32 11.34 -17.07
CA ILE A 177 8.54 9.95 -17.47
C ILE A 177 7.25 9.15 -17.36
N LEU A 178 6.38 9.48 -16.38
CA LEU A 178 5.15 8.75 -16.10
C LEU A 178 4.11 8.92 -17.20
N LYS A 179 3.37 7.86 -17.48
CA LYS A 179 2.24 7.85 -18.41
C LYS A 179 0.94 8.23 -17.69
N LEU A 180 0.90 9.45 -17.14
CA LEU A 180 -0.15 9.90 -16.21
C LEU A 180 -1.57 9.65 -16.72
N LYS A 181 -1.86 9.96 -17.98
CA LYS A 181 -3.19 9.75 -18.60
C LYS A 181 -3.59 8.28 -18.63
N ASP A 182 -2.62 7.39 -18.82
CA ASP A 182 -2.89 5.95 -18.90
C ASP A 182 -3.00 5.33 -17.51
N MET A 183 -2.28 5.86 -16.52
CA MET A 183 -2.34 5.46 -15.12
C MET A 183 -3.66 5.88 -14.47
N ASP A 184 -4.14 7.10 -14.75
CA ASP A 184 -5.34 7.71 -14.15
C ASP A 184 -6.61 6.84 -14.29
N ARG A 185 -6.69 6.03 -15.34
CA ARG A 185 -7.83 5.14 -15.60
C ARG A 185 -8.03 4.06 -14.54
N TYR A 186 -6.97 3.74 -13.79
CA TYR A 186 -6.93 2.63 -12.83
C TYR A 186 -6.96 3.11 -11.39
N LEU A 187 -6.72 4.42 -11.16
CA LEU A 187 -6.52 5.01 -9.85
C LEU A 187 -7.79 5.67 -9.32
N ASP A 188 -8.00 5.57 -8.03
CA ASP A 188 -9.06 6.27 -7.33
C ASP A 188 -8.65 7.70 -6.97
N PHE A 189 -7.39 7.89 -6.57
CA PHE A 189 -6.79 9.21 -6.34
C PHE A 189 -5.25 9.13 -6.33
N TRP A 190 -4.63 10.30 -6.38
CA TRP A 190 -3.19 10.49 -6.42
C TRP A 190 -2.70 11.09 -5.10
N ASN A 191 -1.69 10.50 -4.47
CA ASN A 191 -1.00 11.08 -3.32
C ASN A 191 0.19 11.88 -3.81
N LEU A 192 0.05 13.20 -3.91
CA LEU A 192 1.10 14.06 -4.45
C LEU A 192 2.19 14.31 -3.41
N MET A 193 3.43 13.95 -3.73
CA MET A 193 4.62 14.23 -2.92
C MET A 193 5.09 15.67 -3.17
N ALA A 194 4.29 16.64 -2.71
CA ALA A 194 4.52 18.07 -2.90
C ALA A 194 5.48 18.66 -1.84
N TYR A 195 6.61 17.99 -1.65
CA TYR A 195 7.69 18.36 -0.72
C TYR A 195 9.05 18.11 -1.40
N ASP A 196 10.16 18.42 -0.72
CA ASP A 196 11.54 18.33 -1.24
C ASP A 196 11.80 19.13 -2.54
N LEU A 197 10.95 20.11 -2.82
CA LEU A 197 11.02 20.93 -4.04
C LEU A 197 12.17 21.96 -4.03
N SER A 198 12.80 22.18 -2.89
CA SER A 198 13.91 23.12 -2.73
C SER A 198 15.31 22.49 -2.84
N LEU A 199 15.38 21.19 -3.09
CA LEU A 199 16.63 20.43 -3.21
C LEU A 199 17.08 20.25 -4.67
N ILE A 200 16.53 21.05 -5.59
CA ILE A 200 16.85 21.05 -7.01
C ILE A 200 17.72 22.27 -7.33
#